data_f64aac2e3f4e5a1682acbb3cb93503af
#
_entry.id   f64aac2e3f4e5a1682acbb3cb93503af
#
_cell.length_a   1.000
_cell.length_b   1.000
_cell.length_c   1.000
_cell.angle_alpha   90.00
_cell.angle_beta   90.00
_cell.angle_gamma   90.00
#
_symmetry.space_group_name_H-M   'P 1'
#
loop_
_entity.id
_entity.type
_entity.pdbx_description
1 polymer ?
#
loop_
_entity_poly.entity_id
_entity_poly.type
_entity_poly.pdbx_seq_one_letter_code
_entity_poly.pdbx_strand_id
1 'polypeptide(L)'
;MRSLFLILILTLSFQTLSKADDIRDFEIEGISIGDSALKYFDKKTLENNKEYEWYEDKFYIPIAELKLSDSEIYESFQIHIKNNDNKYLIESIAGFIFFKDSINQCYKKLDSIVNEIESLFSDIENLGKSNYKHSFDKTGKSTITDIVLRDNNGYEISIQCYDWSKDLPYTDQLRIVIDSKKFSDW
;
A
#
# COMPACT_ATOMS: atom_id res chain seq x y z
N MET A 1 -32.08 -55.34 -1.74
CA MET A 1 -31.02 -54.38 -2.08
C MET A 1 -31.63 -52.98 -2.02
N ARG A 2 -31.39 -52.22 -0.95
CA ARG A 2 -31.91 -50.87 -0.77
C ARG A 2 -30.80 -49.91 -1.14
N SER A 3 -30.96 -49.21 -2.27
CA SER A 3 -30.04 -48.17 -2.71
C SER A 3 -30.24 -46.91 -1.85
N LEU A 4 -29.21 -46.55 -1.07
CA LEU A 4 -29.17 -45.32 -0.31
C LEU A 4 -28.72 -44.19 -1.23
N PHE A 5 -29.65 -43.33 -1.67
CA PHE A 5 -29.33 -42.07 -2.34
C PHE A 5 -28.79 -41.09 -1.31
N LEU A 6 -27.46 -40.87 -1.33
CA LEU A 6 -26.82 -39.79 -0.59
C LEU A 6 -27.08 -38.48 -1.34
N ILE A 7 -28.03 -37.67 -0.81
CA ILE A 7 -28.22 -36.30 -1.28
C ILE A 7 -27.12 -35.44 -0.67
N LEU A 8 -26.11 -35.13 -1.51
CA LEU A 8 -25.08 -34.14 -1.19
C LEU A 8 -25.70 -32.75 -1.26
N ILE A 9 -26.10 -32.22 -0.11
CA ILE A 9 -26.55 -30.81 0.00
C ILE A 9 -25.32 -29.94 -0.14
N LEU A 10 -25.10 -29.42 -1.35
CA LEU A 10 -24.12 -28.38 -1.63
C LEU A 10 -24.65 -27.08 -1.00
N THR A 11 -24.24 -26.81 0.24
CA THR A 11 -24.44 -25.49 0.85
C THR A 11 -23.54 -24.49 0.11
N LEU A 12 -24.09 -23.84 -0.89
CA LEU A 12 -23.55 -22.61 -1.44
C LEU A 12 -23.58 -21.56 -0.33
N SER A 13 -22.48 -21.45 0.39
CA SER A 13 -22.23 -20.28 1.24
C SER A 13 -22.16 -19.08 0.30
N PHE A 14 -23.27 -18.35 0.15
CA PHE A 14 -23.23 -16.99 -0.35
C PHE A 14 -22.42 -16.19 0.69
N GLN A 15 -21.11 -16.14 0.51
CA GLN A 15 -20.32 -15.08 1.12
C GLN A 15 -20.84 -13.81 0.43
N THR A 16 -21.75 -13.11 1.08
CA THR A 16 -21.99 -11.70 0.76
C THR A 16 -20.64 -11.04 0.86
N LEU A 17 -20.11 -10.57 -0.26
CA LEU A 17 -19.00 -9.64 -0.28
C LEU A 17 -19.45 -8.45 0.59
N SER A 18 -19.06 -8.46 1.85
CA SER A 18 -19.23 -7.31 2.72
C SER A 18 -18.43 -6.20 2.07
N LYS A 19 -19.11 -5.14 1.61
CA LYS A 19 -18.39 -3.93 1.20
C LYS A 19 -17.64 -3.44 2.41
N ALA A 20 -16.39 -3.08 2.22
CA ALA A 20 -15.62 -2.41 3.25
C ALA A 20 -16.23 -1.01 3.46
N ASP A 21 -16.54 -0.66 4.70
CA ASP A 21 -17.13 0.64 5.01
C ASP A 21 -16.06 1.70 5.29
N ASP A 22 -14.80 1.28 5.47
CA ASP A 22 -13.71 2.17 5.91
C ASP A 22 -12.37 1.71 5.33
N ILE A 23 -11.53 2.65 4.86
CA ILE A 23 -10.16 2.36 4.41
C ILE A 23 -9.30 1.75 5.52
N ARG A 24 -9.61 2.02 6.80
CA ARG A 24 -8.91 1.42 7.94
C ARG A 24 -9.01 -0.10 7.99
N ASP A 25 -10.03 -0.68 7.36
CA ASP A 25 -10.19 -2.13 7.26
C ASP A 25 -9.39 -2.73 6.10
N PHE A 26 -8.76 -1.87 5.28
CA PHE A 26 -7.90 -2.31 4.20
C PHE A 26 -6.50 -2.63 4.73
N GLU A 27 -5.98 -3.77 4.32
CA GLU A 27 -4.70 -4.30 4.79
C GLU A 27 -3.74 -4.55 3.64
N ILE A 28 -2.46 -4.28 3.87
CA ILE A 28 -1.38 -4.72 2.99
C ILE A 28 -0.68 -5.89 3.70
N GLU A 29 -0.85 -7.12 3.21
CA GLU A 29 -0.32 -8.36 3.82
C GLU A 29 -0.67 -8.49 5.32
N GLY A 30 -1.92 -8.17 5.67
CA GLY A 30 -2.41 -8.24 7.05
C GLY A 30 -1.91 -7.12 7.97
N ILE A 31 -1.29 -6.08 7.42
CA ILE A 31 -0.84 -4.90 8.17
C ILE A 31 -1.82 -3.75 7.93
N SER A 32 -2.37 -3.19 9.00
CA SER A 32 -3.33 -2.09 8.99
C SER A 32 -2.76 -0.79 9.57
N ILE A 33 -3.35 0.34 9.19
CA ILE A 33 -3.13 1.63 9.84
C ILE A 33 -3.55 1.55 11.31
N GLY A 34 -2.72 2.09 12.21
CA GLY A 34 -2.93 2.07 13.65
C GLY A 34 -2.40 0.82 14.35
N ASP A 35 -2.00 -0.20 13.61
CA ASP A 35 -1.28 -1.33 14.20
C ASP A 35 0.10 -0.91 14.72
N SER A 36 0.61 -1.68 15.68
CA SER A 36 2.02 -1.55 16.06
C SER A 36 2.89 -2.34 15.07
N ALA A 37 3.86 -1.69 14.46
CA ALA A 37 4.83 -2.37 13.58
C ALA A 37 5.60 -3.49 14.30
N LEU A 38 5.66 -3.46 15.63
CA LEU A 38 6.27 -4.51 16.45
C LEU A 38 5.51 -5.84 16.41
N LYS A 39 4.29 -5.89 15.87
CA LYS A 39 3.58 -7.15 15.61
C LYS A 39 4.21 -7.94 14.45
N TYR A 40 4.85 -7.24 13.51
CA TYR A 40 5.28 -7.76 12.21
C TYR A 40 6.79 -7.80 12.06
N PHE A 41 7.48 -6.86 12.72
CA PHE A 41 8.93 -6.69 12.62
C PHE A 41 9.56 -6.60 14.00
N ASP A 42 10.74 -7.18 14.15
CA ASP A 42 11.50 -7.01 15.39
C ASP A 42 12.01 -5.57 15.55
N LYS A 43 12.17 -5.14 16.80
CA LYS A 43 12.56 -3.77 17.12
C LYS A 43 13.90 -3.36 16.49
N LYS A 44 14.86 -4.27 16.41
CA LYS A 44 16.17 -3.99 15.84
C LYS A 44 16.07 -3.70 14.35
N THR A 45 15.27 -4.47 13.63
CA THR A 45 14.97 -4.23 12.22
C THR A 45 14.34 -2.86 12.03
N LEU A 46 13.32 -2.51 12.83
CA LEU A 46 12.69 -1.19 12.75
C LEU A 46 13.68 -0.05 13.00
N GLU A 47 14.50 -0.15 14.06
CA GLU A 47 15.46 0.91 14.39
C GLU A 47 16.56 1.08 13.34
N ASN A 48 17.04 -0.02 12.74
CA ASN A 48 18.10 0.02 11.74
C ASN A 48 17.66 0.60 10.39
N ASN A 49 16.35 0.59 10.12
CA ASN A 49 15.77 1.02 8.84
C ASN A 49 15.06 2.38 8.92
N LYS A 50 15.24 3.12 10.01
CA LYS A 50 14.73 4.49 10.15
C LYS A 50 15.50 5.48 9.27
N GLU A 51 14.76 6.28 8.49
CA GLU A 51 15.28 7.27 7.55
C GLU A 51 15.04 8.70 8.05
N TYR A 52 15.89 9.19 8.94
CA TYR A 52 15.74 10.49 9.60
C TYR A 52 15.93 11.71 8.70
N GLU A 53 16.57 11.53 7.54
CA GLU A 53 16.91 12.63 6.65
C GLU A 53 15.91 12.87 5.50
N TRP A 54 14.84 12.06 5.43
CA TRP A 54 13.85 12.21 4.36
C TRP A 54 12.94 13.42 4.54
N TYR A 55 12.66 13.82 5.77
CA TYR A 55 11.82 14.96 6.09
C TYR A 55 12.55 15.98 6.96
N GLU A 56 12.41 17.27 6.63
CA GLU A 56 13.09 18.36 7.36
C GLU A 56 12.56 18.50 8.78
N ASP A 57 11.23 18.43 8.97
CA ASP A 57 10.57 18.64 10.27
C ASP A 57 10.65 17.42 11.21
N LYS A 58 10.95 16.25 10.66
CA LYS A 58 11.10 14.98 11.40
C LYS A 58 9.89 14.64 12.29
N PHE A 59 8.69 15.10 11.93
CA PHE A 59 7.48 14.78 12.68
C PHE A 59 7.08 13.31 12.49
N TYR A 60 7.16 12.83 11.26
CA TYR A 60 7.07 11.40 10.94
C TYR A 60 8.45 10.86 10.53
N ILE A 61 8.70 9.62 10.89
CA ILE A 61 9.93 8.91 10.53
C ILE A 61 9.56 7.75 9.62
N PRO A 62 10.06 7.74 8.36
CA PRO A 62 9.93 6.57 7.50
C PRO A 62 10.85 5.44 8.01
N ILE A 63 10.35 4.21 7.90
CA ILE A 63 11.10 2.98 8.13
C ILE A 63 11.00 2.21 6.82
N ALA A 64 12.08 2.16 6.06
CA ALA A 64 12.11 1.65 4.69
C ALA A 64 12.71 0.25 4.61
N GLU A 65 12.67 -0.34 3.40
CA GLU A 65 13.29 -1.63 3.07
C GLU A 65 12.89 -2.80 3.99
N LEU A 66 11.70 -2.73 4.57
CA LEU A 66 11.16 -3.80 5.39
C LEU A 66 10.75 -4.98 4.51
N LYS A 67 10.92 -6.21 5.02
CA LYS A 67 10.54 -7.45 4.31
C LYS A 67 9.78 -8.36 5.25
N LEU A 68 8.68 -8.93 4.74
CA LEU A 68 7.98 -10.05 5.35
C LEU A 68 8.44 -11.35 4.69
N SER A 69 8.74 -12.38 5.49
CA SER A 69 9.23 -13.67 4.98
C SER A 69 8.22 -14.40 4.11
N ASP A 70 6.95 -14.18 4.36
CA ASP A 70 5.80 -14.88 3.78
C ASP A 70 4.99 -14.01 2.82
N SER A 71 5.45 -12.81 2.48
CA SER A 71 4.81 -12.00 1.45
C SER A 71 5.01 -12.66 0.07
N GLU A 72 3.88 -12.92 -0.61
CA GLU A 72 3.87 -13.50 -1.96
C GLU A 72 3.79 -12.43 -3.06
N ILE A 73 3.32 -11.22 -2.69
CA ILE A 73 3.01 -10.16 -3.66
C ILE A 73 4.02 -9.02 -3.59
N TYR A 74 4.34 -8.55 -2.36
CA TYR A 74 5.18 -7.37 -2.19
C TYR A 74 6.62 -7.75 -1.86
N GLU A 75 7.56 -7.16 -2.59
CA GLU A 75 8.98 -7.44 -2.44
C GLU A 75 9.62 -6.63 -1.31
N SER A 76 9.00 -5.53 -0.92
CA SER A 76 9.40 -4.73 0.25
C SER A 76 8.25 -3.86 0.76
N PHE A 77 8.43 -3.32 1.98
CA PHE A 77 7.47 -2.43 2.63
C PHE A 77 8.18 -1.20 3.17
N GLN A 78 7.41 -0.12 3.29
CA GLN A 78 7.79 1.10 3.99
C GLN A 78 6.64 1.50 4.90
N ILE A 79 6.95 1.90 6.11
CA ILE A 79 5.96 2.44 7.03
C ILE A 79 6.39 3.83 7.53
N HIS A 80 5.42 4.62 7.99
CA HIS A 80 5.70 5.85 8.69
C HIS A 80 5.10 5.79 10.09
N ILE A 81 5.90 6.19 11.05
CA ILE A 81 5.50 6.33 12.45
C ILE A 81 5.76 7.75 12.92
N LYS A 82 5.09 8.20 13.97
CA LYS A 82 5.48 9.46 14.62
C LYS A 82 6.86 9.33 15.23
N ASN A 83 7.63 10.40 15.12
CA ASN A 83 8.91 10.49 15.81
C ASN A 83 8.71 10.31 17.32
N ASN A 84 9.60 9.56 17.97
CA ASN A 84 9.55 9.21 19.38
C ASN A 84 8.33 8.39 19.82
N ASP A 85 7.57 7.79 18.91
CA ASP A 85 6.52 6.85 19.27
C ASP A 85 7.11 5.49 19.65
N ASN A 86 7.12 5.18 20.95
CA ASN A 86 7.61 3.90 21.48
C ASN A 86 6.67 2.73 21.20
N LYS A 87 5.45 2.97 20.73
CA LYS A 87 4.49 1.94 20.34
C LYS A 87 4.62 1.55 18.87
N TYR A 88 5.35 2.35 18.09
CA TYR A 88 5.53 2.15 16.64
C TYR A 88 4.20 2.04 15.90
N LEU A 89 3.23 2.92 16.20
CA LEU A 89 1.95 2.92 15.54
C LEU A 89 2.10 3.38 14.07
N ILE A 90 1.59 2.56 13.17
CA ILE A 90 1.67 2.80 11.73
C ILE A 90 0.67 3.89 11.36
N GLU A 91 1.16 5.00 10.84
CA GLU A 91 0.35 6.12 10.31
C GLU A 91 0.28 6.11 8.77
N SER A 92 1.27 5.46 8.13
CA SER A 92 1.28 5.18 6.69
C SER A 92 1.99 3.85 6.43
N ILE A 93 1.49 3.08 5.48
CA ILE A 93 2.13 1.86 5.00
C ILE A 93 2.14 1.83 3.48
N ALA A 94 3.26 1.42 2.90
CA ALA A 94 3.42 1.18 1.48
C ALA A 94 3.96 -0.22 1.21
N GLY A 95 3.36 -0.92 0.23
CA GLY A 95 3.88 -2.15 -0.36
C GLY A 95 4.43 -1.89 -1.76
N PHE A 96 5.53 -2.55 -2.12
CA PHE A 96 6.25 -2.34 -3.39
C PHE A 96 6.27 -3.60 -4.24
N ILE A 97 5.96 -3.44 -5.54
CA ILE A 97 6.09 -4.47 -6.58
C ILE A 97 6.98 -3.91 -7.68
N PHE A 98 8.07 -4.62 -8.03
CA PHE A 98 9.04 -4.15 -9.02
C PHE A 98 8.77 -4.70 -10.42
N PHE A 99 8.96 -3.84 -11.44
CA PHE A 99 8.78 -4.16 -12.86
C PHE A 99 10.11 -3.98 -13.60
N LYS A 100 10.82 -5.09 -13.85
CA LYS A 100 12.15 -5.07 -14.48
C LYS A 100 12.08 -4.81 -15.99
N ASP A 101 10.98 -5.23 -16.63
CA ASP A 101 10.91 -5.31 -18.09
C ASP A 101 10.11 -4.17 -18.73
N SER A 102 9.07 -3.69 -18.07
CA SER A 102 8.18 -2.67 -18.67
C SER A 102 7.33 -1.94 -17.66
N ILE A 103 7.46 -0.62 -17.62
CA ILE A 103 6.58 0.27 -16.86
C ILE A 103 5.11 0.15 -17.29
N ASN A 104 4.82 -0.25 -18.53
CA ASN A 104 3.46 -0.47 -18.99
C ASN A 104 2.73 -1.57 -18.21
N GLN A 105 3.44 -2.53 -17.63
CA GLN A 105 2.85 -3.54 -16.74
C GLN A 105 2.39 -2.90 -15.42
N CYS A 106 3.18 -1.94 -14.90
CA CYS A 106 2.79 -1.16 -13.74
C CYS A 106 1.48 -0.41 -14.00
N TYR A 107 1.38 0.33 -15.10
CA TYR A 107 0.17 1.10 -15.43
C TYR A 107 -1.08 0.22 -15.55
N LYS A 108 -0.97 -0.95 -16.19
CA LYS A 108 -2.08 -1.90 -16.25
C LYS A 108 -2.49 -2.43 -14.87
N LYS A 109 -1.50 -2.74 -14.03
CA LYS A 109 -1.74 -3.21 -12.66
C LYS A 109 -2.37 -2.12 -11.80
N LEU A 110 -1.91 -0.85 -11.94
CA LEU A 110 -2.47 0.32 -11.29
C LEU A 110 -3.96 0.46 -11.63
N ASP A 111 -4.32 0.49 -12.93
CA ASP A 111 -5.70 0.63 -13.36
C ASP A 111 -6.59 -0.53 -12.85
N SER A 112 -6.06 -1.77 -12.82
CA SER A 112 -6.77 -2.94 -12.26
C SER A 112 -7.05 -2.78 -10.77
N ILE A 113 -6.05 -2.39 -9.97
CA ILE A 113 -6.17 -2.22 -8.52
C ILE A 113 -7.15 -1.10 -8.17
N VAL A 114 -7.10 0.02 -8.89
CA VAL A 114 -8.06 1.12 -8.69
C VAL A 114 -9.49 0.63 -8.89
N ASN A 115 -9.78 -0.08 -9.98
CA ASN A 115 -11.10 -0.63 -10.25
C ASN A 115 -11.55 -1.63 -9.17
N GLU A 116 -10.63 -2.46 -8.68
CA GLU A 116 -10.92 -3.42 -7.60
C GLU A 116 -11.28 -2.68 -6.31
N ILE A 117 -10.49 -1.68 -5.91
CA ILE A 117 -10.75 -0.89 -4.69
C ILE A 117 -12.08 -0.13 -4.81
N GLU A 118 -12.33 0.56 -5.93
CA GLU A 118 -13.61 1.26 -6.16
C GLU A 118 -14.83 0.31 -6.08
N SER A 119 -14.64 -0.97 -6.45
CA SER A 119 -15.72 -1.97 -6.32
C SER A 119 -15.97 -2.43 -4.89
N LEU A 120 -14.95 -2.37 -4.02
CA LEU A 120 -15.03 -2.81 -2.62
C LEU A 120 -15.65 -1.75 -1.70
N PHE A 121 -15.46 -0.47 -2.01
CA PHE A 121 -15.97 0.64 -1.20
C PHE A 121 -17.20 1.28 -1.86
N SER A 122 -18.20 1.67 -1.06
CA SER A 122 -19.41 2.35 -1.59
C SER A 122 -19.22 3.85 -1.71
N ASP A 123 -18.38 4.44 -0.86
CA ASP A 123 -18.28 5.88 -0.64
C ASP A 123 -16.82 6.35 -0.72
N ILE A 124 -16.06 5.79 -1.68
CA ILE A 124 -14.69 6.23 -1.95
C ILE A 124 -14.68 7.28 -3.05
N GLU A 125 -14.00 8.39 -2.83
CA GLU A 125 -13.79 9.44 -3.82
C GLU A 125 -12.49 9.17 -4.57
N ASN A 126 -12.57 9.06 -5.91
CA ASN A 126 -11.40 9.03 -6.77
C ASN A 126 -11.00 10.46 -7.12
N LEU A 127 -9.85 10.91 -6.60
CA LEU A 127 -9.33 12.28 -6.82
C LEU A 127 -8.69 12.46 -8.19
N GLY A 128 -8.69 11.40 -9.01
CA GLY A 128 -8.19 11.43 -10.38
C GLY A 128 -6.73 11.00 -10.53
N LYS A 129 -6.34 10.88 -11.79
CA LYS A 129 -4.99 10.47 -12.19
C LYS A 129 -4.10 11.67 -12.40
N SER A 130 -2.94 11.69 -11.76
CA SER A 130 -1.91 12.69 -11.96
C SER A 130 -0.62 12.07 -12.50
N ASN A 131 0.21 12.90 -13.16
CA ASN A 131 1.55 12.50 -13.59
C ASN A 131 2.50 13.68 -13.37
N TYR A 132 3.59 13.43 -12.66
CA TYR A 132 4.56 14.47 -12.31
C TYR A 132 5.98 13.93 -12.26
N LYS A 133 6.96 14.84 -12.30
CA LYS A 133 8.38 14.50 -12.22
C LYS A 133 8.76 14.14 -10.80
N HIS A 134 9.57 13.09 -10.65
CA HIS A 134 10.10 12.70 -9.36
C HIS A 134 11.12 13.74 -8.85
N SER A 135 10.90 14.28 -7.65
CA SER A 135 11.71 15.39 -7.09
C SER A 135 13.17 15.00 -6.83
N PHE A 136 13.43 13.73 -6.54
CA PHE A 136 14.79 13.21 -6.33
C PHE A 136 15.60 13.21 -7.63
N ASP A 137 15.00 12.93 -8.79
CA ASP A 137 15.69 12.93 -10.06
C ASP A 137 15.85 14.34 -10.62
N LYS A 138 16.99 14.94 -10.37
CA LYS A 138 17.31 16.31 -10.85
C LYS A 138 17.40 16.42 -12.37
N THR A 139 17.47 15.30 -13.11
CA THR A 139 17.42 15.31 -14.58
C THR A 139 15.99 15.49 -15.09
N GLY A 140 14.99 15.23 -14.26
CA GLY A 140 13.57 15.33 -14.59
C GLY A 140 13.09 14.26 -15.58
N LYS A 141 13.84 13.16 -15.74
CA LYS A 141 13.48 12.04 -16.61
C LYS A 141 12.59 11.01 -15.92
N SER A 142 12.70 10.88 -14.58
CA SER A 142 11.85 9.98 -13.81
C SER A 142 10.50 10.61 -13.53
N THR A 143 9.41 9.82 -13.66
CA THR A 143 8.03 10.29 -13.43
C THR A 143 7.28 9.38 -12.47
N ILE A 144 6.28 9.95 -11.82
CA ILE A 144 5.31 9.24 -11.00
C ILE A 144 3.94 9.43 -11.63
N THR A 145 3.25 8.32 -11.89
CA THR A 145 1.81 8.33 -12.21
C THR A 145 1.07 7.86 -10.98
N ASP A 146 0.10 8.64 -10.52
CA ASP A 146 -0.55 8.50 -9.24
C ASP A 146 -2.08 8.58 -9.38
N ILE A 147 -2.80 7.73 -8.64
CA ILE A 147 -4.25 7.83 -8.42
C ILE A 147 -4.48 7.74 -6.92
N VAL A 148 -5.18 8.71 -6.37
CA VAL A 148 -5.52 8.78 -4.95
C VAL A 148 -7.01 8.54 -4.78
N LEU A 149 -7.35 7.61 -3.88
CA LEU A 149 -8.69 7.29 -3.45
C LEU A 149 -8.84 7.71 -1.98
N ARG A 150 -9.91 8.45 -1.65
CA ARG A 150 -10.13 8.98 -0.30
C ARG A 150 -11.50 8.58 0.21
N ASP A 151 -11.58 8.17 1.48
CA ASP A 151 -12.84 7.93 2.14
C ASP A 151 -13.39 9.19 2.84
N ASN A 152 -14.63 9.11 3.32
CA ASN A 152 -15.30 10.20 4.04
C ASN A 152 -14.62 10.57 5.39
N ASN A 153 -13.76 9.70 5.92
CA ASN A 153 -13.01 9.90 7.15
C ASN A 153 -11.66 10.60 6.90
N GLY A 154 -11.26 10.75 5.62
CA GLY A 154 -10.01 11.37 5.20
C GLY A 154 -8.81 10.43 5.20
N TYR A 155 -9.04 9.11 5.23
CA TYR A 155 -8.01 8.13 4.93
C TYR A 155 -7.81 8.03 3.43
N GLU A 156 -6.60 7.73 3.00
CA GLU A 156 -6.26 7.66 1.58
C GLU A 156 -5.62 6.33 1.21
N ILE A 157 -5.94 5.87 0.00
CA ILE A 157 -5.18 4.82 -0.70
C ILE A 157 -4.60 5.46 -1.95
N SER A 158 -3.27 5.49 -2.06
CA SER A 158 -2.57 5.94 -3.26
C SER A 158 -1.98 4.77 -4.02
N ILE A 159 -2.24 4.69 -5.32
CA ILE A 159 -1.66 3.70 -6.21
C ILE A 159 -0.74 4.43 -7.19
N GLN A 160 0.56 4.15 -7.12
CA GLN A 160 1.59 4.93 -7.76
C GLN A 160 2.49 4.05 -8.64
N CYS A 161 2.73 4.46 -9.89
CA CYS A 161 3.77 3.89 -10.73
C CYS A 161 4.95 4.84 -10.83
N TYR A 162 6.12 4.36 -10.44
CA TYR A 162 7.40 5.06 -10.56
C TYR A 162 8.10 4.57 -11.83
N ASP A 163 8.22 5.46 -12.82
CA ASP A 163 9.00 5.26 -14.06
C ASP A 163 10.36 5.92 -13.88
N TRP A 164 11.34 5.09 -13.50
CA TRP A 164 12.67 5.58 -13.21
C TRP A 164 13.50 5.79 -14.47
N SER A 165 14.23 6.88 -14.51
CA SER A 165 15.26 7.10 -15.55
C SER A 165 16.23 5.93 -15.60
N LYS A 166 16.55 5.45 -16.80
CA LYS A 166 17.54 4.38 -17.01
C LYS A 166 18.97 4.79 -16.63
N ASP A 167 19.19 6.08 -16.37
CA ASP A 167 20.48 6.61 -15.87
C ASP A 167 20.63 6.43 -14.34
N LEU A 168 19.55 6.02 -13.64
CA LEU A 168 19.54 5.77 -12.20
C LEU A 168 19.53 4.27 -11.88
N PRO A 169 20.07 3.86 -10.73
CA PRO A 169 20.16 2.45 -10.34
C PRO A 169 18.84 1.91 -9.75
N TYR A 170 17.70 2.48 -10.12
CA TYR A 170 16.39 2.10 -9.58
C TYR A 170 15.60 1.28 -10.58
N THR A 171 14.72 0.43 -10.08
CA THR A 171 13.79 -0.38 -10.86
C THR A 171 12.41 0.26 -10.84
N ASP A 172 11.74 0.29 -12.01
CA ASP A 172 10.35 0.73 -12.13
C ASP A 172 9.48 -0.06 -11.16
N GLN A 173 8.54 0.60 -10.49
CA GLN A 173 7.80 -0.03 -9.41
C GLN A 173 6.37 0.50 -9.29
N LEU A 174 5.49 -0.39 -8.86
CA LEU A 174 4.20 -0.05 -8.28
C LEU A 174 4.37 0.13 -6.78
N ARG A 175 3.76 1.16 -6.26
CA ARG A 175 3.63 1.40 -4.84
C ARG A 175 2.16 1.55 -4.50
N ILE A 176 1.66 0.74 -3.55
CA ILE A 176 0.34 0.90 -2.96
C ILE A 176 0.54 1.45 -1.57
N VAL A 177 -0.09 2.56 -1.27
CA VAL A 177 0.06 3.27 0.01
C VAL A 177 -1.30 3.40 0.67
N ILE A 178 -1.35 3.15 1.97
CA ILE A 178 -2.49 3.50 2.81
C ILE A 178 -2.02 4.53 3.82
N ASP A 179 -2.70 5.66 3.87
CA ASP A 179 -2.37 6.77 4.75
C ASP A 179 -3.49 7.03 5.75
N SER A 180 -3.12 7.24 7.01
CA SER A 180 -4.06 7.79 8.00
C SER A 180 -4.39 9.24 7.63
N LYS A 181 -5.59 9.69 8.02
CA LYS A 181 -5.95 11.12 7.86
C LYS A 181 -4.88 12.06 8.41
N LYS A 182 -4.27 11.72 9.54
CA LYS A 182 -3.24 12.58 10.17
C LYS A 182 -1.97 12.66 9.34
N PHE A 183 -1.63 11.59 8.63
CA PHE A 183 -0.47 11.56 7.75
C PHE A 183 -0.77 12.28 6.43
N SER A 184 -1.96 12.10 5.86
CA SER A 184 -2.40 12.80 4.64
C SER A 184 -2.54 14.30 4.83
N ASP A 185 -2.95 14.76 6.04
CA ASP A 185 -3.10 16.18 6.36
C ASP A 185 -1.75 16.88 6.66
N TRP A 186 -0.67 16.11 6.93
CA TRP A 186 0.67 16.62 7.22
C TRP A 186 1.44 16.99 5.96
#